data_18dc03d9336085484360e7c4fedf1fcb
#
_entry.id   18dc03d9336085484360e7c4fedf1fcb
#
_cell.length_a   1.000
_cell.length_b   1.000
_cell.length_c   1.000
_cell.angle_alpha   90.00
_cell.angle_beta   90.00
_cell.angle_gamma   90.00
#
_symmetry.space_group_name_H-M   'P 1'
#
loop_
_entity.id
_entity.type
_entity.pdbx_description
1 polymer ?
#
loop_
_entity_poly.entity_id
_entity_poly.type
_entity_poly.pdbx_seq_one_letter_code
_entity_poly.pdbx_strand_id
1 'polypeptide(L)'
;MGKYEQDARLLLEYVGGKENIAAVSHCVSRMRFVLNDPAKADVAKIEALKSAKGTFTQAGQFQVIIGNTVSDFYNDFIAVSGIDGVSKEAVKSAAKQNQNALQRVMSVLAEIFAPLIPAIITGGLILGFRNCIDSIYFFNNGTQTLCDISQFWSGVDSFLWLIGEAVFHMLPVCICWSVTKKMGTTQSLGIVLGLTLVSGQLLNAYAVASTAAADIPKWDFGFFTINMIGYQAQVIPAMLAAFTLVYLEKFFRKICPPVISMIVVPFCSLVLSVIVAHTILGPIGWKIGSVISDVVYAGISGSFRVIFGAIFGFVYAPLVITGLHHMSNAIDMQLIADFGGTMLWPMIALSNIAQGSAVLGMIYLQRKNADAQEVNVPSCISCYLGVTEPAMFGVNLKFHFPFICGMIGSAIAAAVCVATSTTANAIGVGGLPGILSIQPAYMLSFALCMVIAIVVPFVLTVSVGKKKGIA
;
A
#
# COMPACT_ATOMS: atom_id res chain seq x y z
N MET A 1 41.85 0.67 -7.32
CA MET A 1 41.01 0.15 -6.22
C MET A 1 39.83 1.05 -6.08
N GLY A 2 38.64 0.47 -6.08
CA GLY A 2 37.37 1.19 -5.88
C GLY A 2 37.32 1.77 -4.46
N LYS A 3 36.60 2.85 -4.27
CA LYS A 3 36.47 3.53 -2.97
C LYS A 3 35.91 2.63 -1.86
N TYR A 4 35.09 1.67 -2.23
CA TYR A 4 34.38 0.74 -1.31
C TYR A 4 34.85 -0.71 -1.45
N GLU A 5 35.93 -0.99 -2.18
CA GLU A 5 36.38 -2.34 -2.52
C GLU A 5 36.60 -3.22 -1.29
N GLN A 6 37.17 -2.67 -0.21
CA GLN A 6 37.43 -3.40 1.03
C GLN A 6 36.11 -3.84 1.71
N ASP A 7 35.17 -2.90 1.88
CA ASP A 7 33.86 -3.20 2.47
C ASP A 7 33.04 -4.13 1.56
N ALA A 8 33.19 -4.03 0.24
CA ALA A 8 32.53 -4.92 -0.71
C ALA A 8 33.06 -6.38 -0.60
N ARG A 9 34.37 -6.57 -0.41
CA ARG A 9 34.97 -7.90 -0.15
C ARG A 9 34.44 -8.52 1.14
N LEU A 10 34.43 -7.74 2.21
CA LEU A 10 33.93 -8.16 3.50
C LEU A 10 32.41 -8.47 3.43
N LEU A 11 31.63 -7.65 2.73
CA LEU A 11 30.21 -7.91 2.52
C LEU A 11 29.99 -9.23 1.78
N LEU A 12 30.77 -9.51 0.72
CA LEU A 12 30.70 -10.75 -0.01
C LEU A 12 30.97 -11.95 0.89
N GLU A 13 31.96 -11.87 1.75
CA GLU A 13 32.27 -12.92 2.74
C GLU A 13 31.12 -13.09 3.73
N TYR A 14 30.60 -11.99 4.29
CA TYR A 14 29.62 -12.03 5.37
C TYR A 14 28.21 -12.40 4.91
N VAL A 15 27.88 -12.25 3.63
CA VAL A 15 26.63 -12.82 3.07
C VAL A 15 26.73 -14.32 2.77
N GLY A 16 27.86 -14.95 3.06
CA GLY A 16 28.12 -16.37 2.84
C GLY A 16 28.80 -16.72 1.53
N GLY A 17 29.50 -15.76 0.92
CA GLY A 17 30.26 -15.93 -0.31
C GLY A 17 29.41 -15.91 -1.59
N LYS A 18 30.08 -15.97 -2.75
CA LYS A 18 29.46 -15.95 -4.07
C LYS A 18 28.41 -17.04 -4.25
N GLU A 19 28.69 -18.25 -3.77
CA GLU A 19 27.81 -19.42 -3.90
C GLU A 19 26.48 -19.28 -3.16
N ASN A 20 26.42 -18.38 -2.15
CA ASN A 20 25.19 -18.10 -1.42
C ASN A 20 24.31 -17.03 -2.09
N ILE A 21 24.81 -16.36 -3.12
CA ILE A 21 24.09 -15.26 -3.79
C ILE A 21 23.43 -15.80 -5.06
N ALA A 22 22.10 -15.98 -5.02
CA ALA A 22 21.30 -16.34 -6.19
C ALA A 22 21.08 -15.16 -7.13
N ALA A 23 20.95 -13.93 -6.59
CA ALA A 23 20.78 -12.71 -7.37
C ALA A 23 21.17 -11.48 -6.53
N VAL A 24 21.70 -10.45 -7.17
CA VAL A 24 22.03 -9.17 -6.56
C VAL A 24 21.64 -7.99 -7.45
N SER A 25 21.07 -6.96 -6.83
CA SER A 25 20.83 -5.66 -7.48
C SER A 25 20.88 -4.54 -6.43
N HIS A 26 20.65 -3.30 -6.84
CA HIS A 26 20.53 -2.17 -5.93
C HIS A 26 19.32 -1.29 -6.25
N CYS A 27 18.89 -0.48 -5.30
CA CYS A 27 17.95 0.62 -5.52
C CYS A 27 18.60 1.94 -5.08
N VAL A 28 17.83 2.98 -4.83
CA VAL A 28 18.33 4.33 -4.54
C VAL A 28 19.29 4.39 -3.34
N SER A 29 19.13 3.49 -2.35
CA SER A 29 19.91 3.52 -1.12
C SER A 29 20.34 2.15 -0.57
N ARG A 30 20.02 1.03 -1.28
CA ARG A 30 20.17 -0.32 -0.73
C ARG A 30 20.69 -1.32 -1.74
N MET A 31 21.60 -2.18 -1.29
CA MET A 31 21.91 -3.44 -1.95
C MET A 31 20.79 -4.44 -1.67
N ARG A 32 20.41 -5.26 -2.65
CA ARG A 32 19.37 -6.29 -2.54
C ARG A 32 19.92 -7.62 -2.98
N PHE A 33 19.89 -8.58 -2.08
CA PHE A 33 20.37 -9.93 -2.30
C PHE A 33 19.21 -10.94 -2.23
N VAL A 34 19.22 -11.94 -3.09
CA VAL A 34 18.53 -13.17 -2.86
C VAL A 34 19.58 -14.19 -2.47
N LEU A 35 19.51 -14.65 -1.24
CA LEU A 35 20.44 -15.63 -0.71
C LEU A 35 19.84 -17.04 -0.84
N ASN A 36 20.67 -18.02 -1.24
CA ASN A 36 20.26 -19.41 -1.29
C ASN A 36 19.98 -19.95 0.13
N ASP A 37 20.79 -19.53 1.08
CA ASP A 37 20.62 -19.82 2.50
C ASP A 37 20.77 -18.51 3.32
N PRO A 38 19.67 -17.87 3.72
CA PRO A 38 19.73 -16.64 4.51
C PRO A 38 20.42 -16.79 5.88
N ALA A 39 20.49 -18.00 6.43
CA ALA A 39 21.12 -18.24 7.73
C ALA A 39 22.66 -18.11 7.69
N LYS A 40 23.25 -18.16 6.50
CA LYS A 40 24.69 -17.96 6.31
C LYS A 40 25.13 -16.49 6.37
N ALA A 41 24.19 -15.55 6.34
CA ALA A 41 24.50 -14.12 6.44
C ALA A 41 24.82 -13.74 7.89
N ASP A 42 26.04 -13.27 8.14
CA ASP A 42 26.46 -12.77 9.45
C ASP A 42 26.03 -11.29 9.58
N VAL A 43 24.79 -11.11 10.02
CA VAL A 43 24.15 -9.80 10.17
C VAL A 43 24.98 -8.86 11.05
N ALA A 44 25.54 -9.38 12.16
CA ALA A 44 26.31 -8.56 13.10
C ALA A 44 27.57 -7.99 12.46
N LYS A 45 28.30 -8.79 11.69
CA LYS A 45 29.50 -8.33 10.98
C LYS A 45 29.14 -7.40 9.82
N ILE A 46 28.04 -7.64 9.11
CA ILE A 46 27.57 -6.76 8.03
C ILE A 46 27.20 -5.37 8.57
N GLU A 47 26.51 -5.30 9.70
CA GLU A 47 26.14 -4.02 10.31
C GLU A 47 27.33 -3.27 10.95
N ALA A 48 28.43 -3.97 11.21
CA ALA A 48 29.68 -3.37 11.64
C ALA A 48 30.52 -2.76 10.49
N LEU A 49 30.18 -3.03 9.22
CA LEU A 49 30.86 -2.42 8.08
C LEU A 49 30.63 -0.91 8.04
N LYS A 50 31.69 -0.17 7.71
CA LYS A 50 31.66 1.30 7.64
C LYS A 50 30.62 1.83 6.64
N SER A 51 30.43 1.12 5.52
CA SER A 51 29.50 1.48 4.47
C SER A 51 28.06 0.98 4.72
N ALA A 52 27.85 0.03 5.62
CA ALA A 52 26.52 -0.48 5.93
C ALA A 52 25.87 0.32 7.05
N LYS A 53 24.65 0.79 6.80
CA LYS A 53 23.85 1.58 7.76
C LYS A 53 22.77 0.74 8.47
N GLY A 54 22.60 -0.52 8.07
CA GLY A 54 21.67 -1.49 8.65
C GLY A 54 21.28 -2.57 7.64
N THR A 55 20.67 -3.64 8.14
CA THR A 55 20.20 -4.75 7.34
C THR A 55 18.76 -5.11 7.67
N PHE A 56 18.06 -5.72 6.73
CA PHE A 56 16.74 -6.32 6.95
C PHE A 56 16.37 -7.30 5.83
N THR A 57 15.42 -8.18 6.12
CA THR A 57 14.85 -9.09 5.12
C THR A 57 13.41 -8.72 4.83
N GLN A 58 13.07 -8.51 3.58
CA GLN A 58 11.70 -8.20 3.14
C GLN A 58 11.38 -8.94 1.84
N ALA A 59 10.21 -9.56 1.80
CA ALA A 59 9.71 -10.28 0.61
C ALA A 59 10.71 -11.31 0.03
N GLY A 60 11.48 -11.99 0.89
CA GLY A 60 12.49 -12.98 0.49
C GLY A 60 13.81 -12.39 0.01
N GLN A 61 14.01 -11.07 0.13
CA GLN A 61 15.26 -10.39 -0.19
C GLN A 61 15.97 -9.94 1.07
N PHE A 62 17.23 -10.30 1.22
CA PHE A 62 18.12 -9.72 2.21
C PHE A 62 18.64 -8.39 1.68
N GLN A 63 18.47 -7.32 2.43
CA GLN A 63 18.80 -5.96 2.02
C GLN A 63 19.80 -5.34 2.98
N VAL A 64 20.80 -4.65 2.41
CA VAL A 64 21.82 -3.90 3.15
C VAL A 64 21.70 -2.42 2.77
N ILE A 65 21.45 -1.57 3.75
CA ILE A 65 21.31 -0.13 3.55
C ILE A 65 22.71 0.48 3.44
N ILE A 66 23.01 1.09 2.30
CA ILE A 66 24.28 1.79 2.06
C ILE A 66 24.08 3.32 2.09
N GLY A 67 22.96 3.80 1.61
CA GLY A 67 22.66 5.23 1.44
C GLY A 67 22.90 5.70 0.00
N ASN A 68 23.10 7.02 -0.16
CA ASN A 68 23.19 7.67 -1.47
C ASN A 68 24.35 7.20 -2.35
N THR A 69 25.36 6.55 -1.77
CA THR A 69 26.53 6.01 -2.46
C THR A 69 26.38 4.56 -2.92
N VAL A 70 25.18 4.02 -2.85
CA VAL A 70 24.89 2.61 -3.16
C VAL A 70 25.29 2.22 -4.58
N SER A 71 25.19 3.12 -5.55
CA SER A 71 25.57 2.82 -6.94
C SER A 71 27.06 2.58 -7.09
N ASP A 72 27.89 3.40 -6.42
CA ASP A 72 29.35 3.23 -6.43
C ASP A 72 29.76 1.97 -5.67
N PHE A 73 29.11 1.73 -4.52
CA PHE A 73 29.31 0.52 -3.72
C PHE A 73 28.93 -0.75 -4.51
N TYR A 74 27.80 -0.70 -5.23
CA TYR A 74 27.35 -1.80 -6.07
C TYR A 74 28.35 -2.13 -7.19
N ASN A 75 28.89 -1.11 -7.85
CA ASN A 75 29.88 -1.31 -8.92
C ASN A 75 31.14 -1.97 -8.35
N ASP A 76 31.63 -1.53 -7.19
CA ASP A 76 32.77 -2.15 -6.51
C ASP A 76 32.45 -3.59 -6.08
N PHE A 77 31.21 -3.85 -5.59
CA PHE A 77 30.76 -5.18 -5.20
C PHE A 77 30.70 -6.15 -6.40
N ILE A 78 30.16 -5.71 -7.53
CA ILE A 78 30.12 -6.52 -8.76
C ILE A 78 31.53 -6.82 -9.26
N ALA A 79 32.42 -5.82 -9.24
CA ALA A 79 33.82 -6.00 -9.64
C ALA A 79 34.56 -7.02 -8.75
N VAL A 80 34.30 -7.02 -7.45
CA VAL A 80 34.93 -7.91 -6.48
C VAL A 80 34.34 -9.33 -6.52
N SER A 81 33.01 -9.43 -6.64
CA SER A 81 32.32 -10.71 -6.57
C SER A 81 32.38 -11.49 -7.90
N GLY A 82 32.57 -10.78 -9.03
CA GLY A 82 32.45 -11.36 -10.36
C GLY A 82 31.05 -11.98 -10.62
N ILE A 83 30.01 -11.42 -9.99
CA ILE A 83 28.63 -11.82 -10.21
C ILE A 83 28.03 -10.84 -11.21
N ASP A 84 27.39 -11.35 -12.25
CA ASP A 84 26.61 -10.48 -13.15
C ASP A 84 25.42 -9.91 -12.40
N GLY A 85 25.37 -8.59 -12.29
CA GLY A 85 24.23 -7.90 -11.70
C GLY A 85 22.97 -8.16 -12.53
N VAL A 86 21.87 -8.43 -11.85
CA VAL A 86 20.59 -8.71 -12.51
C VAL A 86 19.59 -7.57 -12.30
N SER A 87 18.57 -7.51 -13.16
CA SER A 87 17.52 -6.51 -13.02
C SER A 87 16.76 -6.68 -11.70
N LYS A 88 16.12 -5.60 -11.24
CA LYS A 88 15.27 -5.64 -10.04
C LYS A 88 14.18 -6.71 -10.14
N GLU A 89 13.66 -6.92 -11.35
CA GLU A 89 12.65 -7.92 -11.67
C GLU A 89 13.21 -9.35 -11.51
N ALA A 90 14.43 -9.59 -11.94
CA ALA A 90 15.08 -10.88 -11.78
C ALA A 90 15.36 -11.21 -10.30
N VAL A 91 15.86 -10.23 -9.52
CA VAL A 91 16.01 -10.38 -8.06
C VAL A 91 14.68 -10.69 -7.39
N LYS A 92 13.62 -9.98 -7.79
CA LYS A 92 12.27 -10.18 -7.25
C LYS A 92 11.70 -11.55 -7.59
N SER A 93 11.99 -12.07 -8.79
CA SER A 93 11.58 -13.40 -9.22
C SER A 93 12.32 -14.49 -8.45
N ALA A 94 13.62 -14.34 -8.25
CA ALA A 94 14.42 -15.27 -7.45
C ALA A 94 14.00 -15.30 -5.97
N ALA A 95 13.63 -14.14 -5.40
CA ALA A 95 13.18 -14.01 -4.01
C ALA A 95 11.91 -14.83 -3.68
N LYS A 96 11.09 -15.19 -4.69
CA LYS A 96 9.88 -16.01 -4.49
C LYS A 96 10.18 -17.41 -3.92
N GLN A 97 11.39 -17.90 -4.12
CA GLN A 97 11.81 -19.21 -3.56
C GLN A 97 11.89 -19.19 -2.03
N ASN A 98 12.18 -18.02 -1.45
CA ASN A 98 12.34 -17.81 -0.01
C ASN A 98 11.06 -17.38 0.70
N GLN A 99 9.89 -17.41 0.01
CA GLN A 99 8.61 -16.97 0.55
C GLN A 99 7.73 -18.17 0.94
N ASN A 100 7.09 -18.10 2.12
CA ASN A 100 6.02 -19.01 2.48
C ASN A 100 4.73 -18.71 1.67
N ALA A 101 3.72 -19.60 1.74
CA ALA A 101 2.50 -19.48 0.94
C ALA A 101 1.77 -18.14 1.18
N LEU A 102 1.67 -17.69 2.43
CA LEU A 102 1.03 -16.41 2.79
C LEU A 102 1.82 -15.23 2.21
N GLN A 103 3.15 -15.21 2.41
CA GLN A 103 4.01 -14.17 1.85
C GLN A 103 3.94 -14.11 0.32
N ARG A 104 3.77 -15.24 -0.35
CA ARG A 104 3.61 -15.31 -1.81
C ARG A 104 2.30 -14.65 -2.26
N VAL A 105 1.17 -14.98 -1.61
CA VAL A 105 -0.12 -14.33 -1.90
C VAL A 105 -0.01 -12.82 -1.69
N MET A 106 0.61 -12.41 -0.60
CA MET A 106 0.79 -10.99 -0.26
C MET A 106 1.68 -10.25 -1.27
N SER A 107 2.78 -10.89 -1.71
CA SER A 107 3.63 -10.32 -2.76
C SER A 107 2.87 -10.15 -4.08
N VAL A 108 1.97 -11.08 -4.40
CA VAL A 108 1.11 -10.98 -5.59
C VAL A 108 0.20 -9.76 -5.50
N LEU A 109 -0.47 -9.56 -4.35
CA LEU A 109 -1.33 -8.40 -4.12
C LEU A 109 -0.54 -7.10 -4.18
N ALA A 110 0.59 -7.02 -3.48
CA ALA A 110 1.48 -5.85 -3.53
C ALA A 110 1.92 -5.50 -4.95
N GLU A 111 2.27 -6.51 -5.76
CA GLU A 111 2.66 -6.31 -7.16
C GLU A 111 1.52 -5.84 -8.07
N ILE A 112 0.27 -6.21 -7.76
CA ILE A 112 -0.92 -5.72 -8.46
C ILE A 112 -1.20 -4.26 -8.09
N PHE A 113 -1.08 -3.89 -6.81
CA PHE A 113 -1.41 -2.54 -6.34
C PHE A 113 -0.27 -1.53 -6.56
N ALA A 114 1.00 -1.95 -6.51
CA ALA A 114 2.15 -1.04 -6.63
C ALA A 114 2.08 -0.07 -7.82
N PRO A 115 1.73 -0.48 -9.06
CA PRO A 115 1.61 0.45 -10.18
C PRO A 115 0.39 1.39 -10.07
N LEU A 116 -0.58 1.10 -9.21
CA LEU A 116 -1.78 1.92 -9.01
C LEU A 116 -1.59 2.99 -7.93
N ILE A 117 -0.63 2.80 -7.02
CA ILE A 117 -0.38 3.70 -5.88
C ILE A 117 -0.25 5.17 -6.29
N PRO A 118 0.51 5.57 -7.34
CA PRO A 118 0.61 6.98 -7.72
C PRO A 118 -0.74 7.60 -8.10
N ALA A 119 -1.59 6.85 -8.81
CA ALA A 119 -2.93 7.32 -9.17
C ALA A 119 -3.83 7.44 -7.93
N ILE A 120 -3.83 6.44 -7.04
CA ILE A 120 -4.60 6.43 -5.79
C ILE A 120 -4.20 7.61 -4.90
N ILE A 121 -2.90 7.88 -4.74
CA ILE A 121 -2.38 9.02 -3.98
C ILE A 121 -2.87 10.34 -4.59
N THR A 122 -2.73 10.51 -5.90
CA THR A 122 -3.15 11.73 -6.60
C THR A 122 -4.66 11.94 -6.46
N GLY A 123 -5.45 10.90 -6.71
CA GLY A 123 -6.90 10.95 -6.53
C GLY A 123 -7.30 11.26 -5.08
N GLY A 124 -6.65 10.63 -4.11
CA GLY A 124 -6.90 10.88 -2.69
C GLY A 124 -6.58 12.32 -2.25
N LEU A 125 -5.48 12.92 -2.75
CA LEU A 125 -5.16 14.33 -2.50
C LEU A 125 -6.20 15.28 -3.11
N ILE A 126 -6.65 14.98 -4.33
CA ILE A 126 -7.70 15.76 -5.01
C ILE A 126 -9.02 15.67 -4.24
N LEU A 127 -9.44 14.48 -3.84
CA LEU A 127 -10.64 14.31 -3.01
C LEU A 127 -10.49 14.98 -1.65
N GLY A 128 -9.30 14.95 -1.04
CA GLY A 128 -9.01 15.66 0.20
C GLY A 128 -9.13 17.19 0.04
N PHE A 129 -8.62 17.75 -1.06
CA PHE A 129 -8.79 19.17 -1.37
C PHE A 129 -10.26 19.55 -1.61
N ARG A 130 -11.00 18.74 -2.40
CA ARG A 130 -12.45 18.91 -2.58
C ARG A 130 -13.18 18.89 -1.24
N ASN A 131 -12.85 17.95 -0.36
CA ASN A 131 -13.40 17.84 0.98
C ASN A 131 -13.24 19.16 1.78
N CYS A 132 -12.11 19.85 1.61
CA CYS A 132 -11.90 21.15 2.27
C CYS A 132 -12.78 22.27 1.73
N ILE A 133 -13.09 22.29 0.43
CA ILE A 133 -13.86 23.37 -0.20
C ILE A 133 -15.37 23.15 -0.22
N ASP A 134 -15.82 21.87 -0.23
CA ASP A 134 -17.22 21.47 -0.39
C ASP A 134 -17.88 21.00 0.92
N SER A 135 -17.12 20.55 1.92
CA SER A 135 -17.69 19.92 3.10
C SER A 135 -17.36 20.61 4.42
N ILE A 136 -16.54 21.70 4.40
CA ILE A 136 -16.25 22.48 5.59
C ILE A 136 -17.10 23.76 5.61
N TYR A 137 -17.97 23.87 6.59
CA TYR A 137 -18.92 24.95 6.75
C TYR A 137 -18.29 26.13 7.50
N PHE A 138 -17.64 27.06 6.80
CA PHE A 138 -16.99 28.23 7.39
C PHE A 138 -17.81 29.55 7.30
N PHE A 139 -18.78 29.62 6.37
CA PHE A 139 -19.47 30.85 6.04
C PHE A 139 -20.88 30.85 6.62
N ASN A 140 -21.49 32.05 6.71
CA ASN A 140 -22.84 32.25 7.24
C ASN A 140 -23.10 31.53 8.58
N ASN A 141 -22.26 31.82 9.58
CA ASN A 141 -22.33 31.21 10.92
C ASN A 141 -22.25 29.67 10.91
N GLY A 142 -21.47 29.09 9.97
CA GLY A 142 -21.28 27.65 9.90
C GLY A 142 -22.38 26.90 9.13
N THR A 143 -23.07 27.55 8.21
CA THR A 143 -24.14 26.93 7.41
C THR A 143 -23.79 26.76 5.94
N GLN A 144 -22.73 27.40 5.46
CA GLN A 144 -22.33 27.39 4.05
C GLN A 144 -20.85 27.02 3.88
N THR A 145 -20.59 26.27 2.82
CA THR A 145 -19.25 25.89 2.35
C THR A 145 -18.69 26.96 1.41
N LEU A 146 -17.44 26.81 1.00
CA LEU A 146 -16.84 27.67 -0.02
C LEU A 146 -17.53 27.50 -1.39
N CYS A 147 -17.98 26.27 -1.70
CA CYS A 147 -18.71 25.98 -2.93
C CYS A 147 -20.10 26.64 -2.95
N ASP A 148 -20.76 26.76 -1.81
CA ASP A 148 -22.09 27.41 -1.71
C ASP A 148 -22.06 28.93 -1.96
N ILE A 149 -20.95 29.59 -1.59
CA ILE A 149 -20.83 31.05 -1.70
C ILE A 149 -20.10 31.49 -2.98
N SER A 150 -19.50 30.57 -3.73
CA SER A 150 -18.67 30.92 -4.89
C SER A 150 -18.88 29.97 -6.07
N GLN A 151 -19.47 30.53 -7.14
CA GLN A 151 -19.66 29.82 -8.41
C GLN A 151 -18.32 29.28 -8.98
N PHE A 152 -17.21 30.01 -8.78
CA PHE A 152 -15.88 29.57 -9.22
C PHE A 152 -15.46 28.29 -8.49
N TRP A 153 -15.57 28.28 -7.16
CA TRP A 153 -15.16 27.10 -6.37
C TRP A 153 -16.08 25.91 -6.58
N SER A 154 -17.39 26.12 -6.78
CA SER A 154 -18.32 25.07 -7.20
C SER A 154 -17.92 24.46 -8.55
N GLY A 155 -17.48 25.29 -9.51
CA GLY A 155 -16.95 24.81 -10.78
C GLY A 155 -15.65 24.02 -10.63
N VAL A 156 -14.72 24.50 -9.78
CA VAL A 156 -13.47 23.78 -9.47
C VAL A 156 -13.76 22.44 -8.82
N ASP A 157 -14.67 22.37 -7.86
CA ASP A 157 -15.07 21.14 -7.19
C ASP A 157 -15.60 20.10 -8.19
N SER A 158 -16.56 20.52 -9.02
CA SER A 158 -17.15 19.67 -10.06
C SER A 158 -16.10 19.17 -11.08
N PHE A 159 -15.17 20.04 -11.50
CA PHE A 159 -14.09 19.68 -12.40
C PHE A 159 -13.11 18.66 -11.77
N LEU A 160 -12.74 18.86 -10.51
CA LEU A 160 -11.83 17.95 -9.81
C LEU A 160 -12.48 16.60 -9.51
N TRP A 161 -13.81 16.52 -9.37
CA TRP A 161 -14.53 15.27 -9.23
C TRP A 161 -14.28 14.33 -10.40
N LEU A 162 -14.15 14.86 -11.61
CA LEU A 162 -13.83 14.05 -12.81
C LEU A 162 -12.58 13.20 -12.60
N ILE A 163 -11.54 13.76 -11.95
CA ILE A 163 -10.28 13.05 -11.67
C ILE A 163 -10.48 12.04 -10.53
N GLY A 164 -11.18 12.44 -9.46
CA GLY A 164 -11.48 11.57 -8.33
C GLY A 164 -12.29 10.35 -8.75
N GLU A 165 -13.34 10.56 -9.54
CA GLU A 165 -14.17 9.49 -10.10
C GLU A 165 -13.34 8.54 -10.97
N ALA A 166 -12.53 9.08 -11.88
CA ALA A 166 -11.69 8.29 -12.78
C ALA A 166 -10.71 7.38 -12.01
N VAL A 167 -10.20 7.82 -10.87
CA VAL A 167 -9.28 7.01 -10.06
C VAL A 167 -10.02 5.94 -9.26
N PHE A 168 -11.09 6.33 -8.54
CA PHE A 168 -11.71 5.41 -7.57
C PHE A 168 -12.85 4.60 -8.16
N HIS A 169 -13.78 5.20 -8.90
CA HIS A 169 -14.86 4.44 -9.52
C HIS A 169 -14.35 3.49 -10.61
N MET A 170 -13.34 3.92 -11.38
CA MET A 170 -12.74 3.11 -12.45
C MET A 170 -11.58 2.22 -11.99
N LEU A 171 -11.36 2.08 -10.67
CA LEU A 171 -10.31 1.25 -10.10
C LEU A 171 -10.28 -0.20 -10.64
N PRO A 172 -11.43 -0.87 -10.90
CA PRO A 172 -11.46 -2.19 -11.53
C PRO A 172 -10.71 -2.27 -12.87
N VAL A 173 -10.73 -1.20 -13.67
CA VAL A 173 -9.98 -1.13 -14.95
C VAL A 173 -8.49 -1.21 -14.69
N CYS A 174 -8.02 -0.42 -13.72
CA CYS A 174 -6.61 -0.39 -13.34
C CYS A 174 -6.15 -1.73 -12.75
N ILE A 175 -6.99 -2.39 -11.95
CA ILE A 175 -6.71 -3.71 -11.37
C ILE A 175 -6.60 -4.76 -12.49
N CYS A 176 -7.56 -4.82 -13.41
CA CYS A 176 -7.54 -5.77 -14.51
C CYS A 176 -6.32 -5.57 -15.43
N TRP A 177 -5.96 -4.31 -15.73
CA TRP A 177 -4.73 -3.99 -16.44
C TRP A 177 -3.49 -4.46 -15.68
N SER A 178 -3.41 -4.20 -14.39
CA SER A 178 -2.25 -4.56 -13.57
C SER A 178 -2.08 -6.08 -13.44
N VAL A 179 -3.17 -6.83 -13.29
CA VAL A 179 -3.15 -8.30 -13.23
C VAL A 179 -2.67 -8.88 -14.57
N THR A 180 -3.22 -8.43 -15.71
CA THR A 180 -2.79 -8.91 -17.03
C THR A 180 -1.33 -8.58 -17.32
N LYS A 181 -0.87 -7.37 -16.95
CA LYS A 181 0.53 -6.96 -17.04
C LYS A 181 1.43 -7.87 -16.20
N LYS A 182 1.07 -8.09 -14.94
CA LYS A 182 1.84 -8.94 -14.03
C LYS A 182 1.94 -10.38 -14.52
N MET A 183 0.85 -10.91 -15.06
CA MET A 183 0.77 -12.31 -15.50
C MET A 183 1.29 -12.55 -16.92
N GLY A 184 1.76 -11.48 -17.60
CA GLY A 184 2.35 -11.53 -18.94
C GLY A 184 1.35 -11.89 -20.04
N THR A 185 0.10 -11.40 -19.91
CA THR A 185 -0.98 -11.57 -20.88
C THR A 185 -1.36 -10.25 -21.56
N THR A 186 -2.35 -10.23 -22.42
CA THR A 186 -2.72 -9.07 -23.23
C THR A 186 -3.37 -7.97 -22.37
N GLN A 187 -2.62 -6.89 -22.13
CA GLN A 187 -3.05 -5.81 -21.24
C GLN A 187 -4.31 -5.07 -21.73
N SER A 188 -4.46 -4.89 -23.04
CA SER A 188 -5.64 -4.25 -23.62
C SER A 188 -6.92 -5.03 -23.34
N LEU A 189 -6.88 -6.37 -23.30
CA LEU A 189 -8.02 -7.18 -22.90
C LEU A 189 -8.36 -6.99 -21.42
N GLY A 190 -7.36 -6.81 -20.56
CA GLY A 190 -7.57 -6.44 -19.15
C GLY A 190 -8.29 -5.10 -19.01
N ILE A 191 -7.88 -4.08 -19.78
CA ILE A 191 -8.56 -2.78 -19.80
C ILE A 191 -10.01 -2.94 -20.25
N VAL A 192 -10.27 -3.64 -21.36
CA VAL A 192 -11.64 -3.85 -21.88
C VAL A 192 -12.49 -4.61 -20.87
N LEU A 193 -11.98 -5.69 -20.26
CA LEU A 193 -12.69 -6.39 -19.20
C LEU A 193 -13.06 -5.45 -18.04
N GLY A 194 -12.08 -4.66 -17.55
CA GLY A 194 -12.34 -3.71 -16.48
C GLY A 194 -13.39 -2.67 -16.84
N LEU A 195 -13.40 -2.16 -18.08
CA LEU A 195 -14.43 -1.24 -18.58
C LEU A 195 -15.83 -1.89 -18.60
N THR A 196 -15.94 -3.19 -18.89
CA THR A 196 -17.24 -3.88 -18.79
C THR A 196 -17.75 -3.94 -17.36
N LEU A 197 -16.84 -4.06 -16.37
CA LEU A 197 -17.22 -4.12 -14.95
C LEU A 197 -17.75 -2.78 -14.41
N VAL A 198 -17.35 -1.65 -15.00
CA VAL A 198 -17.72 -0.30 -14.53
C VAL A 198 -18.53 0.47 -15.57
N SER A 199 -19.11 -0.23 -16.56
CA SER A 199 -19.88 0.37 -17.63
C SER A 199 -21.04 1.22 -17.10
N GLY A 200 -21.26 2.40 -17.70
CA GLY A 200 -22.42 3.25 -17.39
C GLY A 200 -23.79 2.63 -17.75
N GLN A 201 -23.81 1.48 -18.44
CA GLN A 201 -25.04 0.71 -18.67
C GLN A 201 -25.50 -0.07 -17.42
N LEU A 202 -24.62 -0.26 -16.46
CA LEU A 202 -24.87 -0.99 -15.23
C LEU A 202 -25.34 -0.05 -14.11
N LEU A 203 -26.14 -0.56 -13.18
CA LEU A 203 -26.40 0.15 -11.93
C LEU A 203 -25.08 0.35 -11.18
N ASN A 204 -24.78 1.61 -10.87
CA ASN A 204 -23.53 1.95 -10.16
C ASN A 204 -23.47 1.23 -8.80
N ALA A 205 -22.31 0.66 -8.45
CA ALA A 205 -22.10 -0.05 -7.20
C ALA A 205 -22.54 0.73 -5.96
N TYR A 206 -22.28 2.04 -5.93
CA TYR A 206 -22.67 2.92 -4.82
C TYR A 206 -24.17 3.16 -4.71
N ALA A 207 -24.93 2.95 -5.78
CA ALA A 207 -26.38 3.09 -5.79
C ALA A 207 -27.10 1.79 -5.37
N VAL A 208 -26.43 0.64 -5.36
CA VAL A 208 -27.05 -0.66 -5.08
C VAL A 208 -27.75 -0.69 -3.72
N ALA A 209 -27.10 -0.16 -2.68
CA ALA A 209 -27.65 -0.16 -1.32
C ALA A 209 -28.94 0.69 -1.18
N SER A 210 -29.12 1.72 -2.01
CA SER A 210 -30.30 2.61 -2.01
C SER A 210 -31.36 2.22 -3.03
N THR A 211 -31.10 1.21 -3.87
CA THR A 211 -32.04 0.75 -4.92
C THR A 211 -32.80 -0.48 -4.43
N ALA A 212 -34.15 -0.43 -4.50
CA ALA A 212 -34.96 -1.59 -4.16
C ALA A 212 -34.62 -2.78 -5.08
N ALA A 213 -34.62 -3.98 -4.55
CA ALA A 213 -34.25 -5.19 -5.31
C ALA A 213 -35.11 -5.44 -6.59
N ALA A 214 -36.34 -4.93 -6.60
CA ALA A 214 -37.23 -4.98 -7.76
C ALA A 214 -36.81 -4.02 -8.89
N ASP A 215 -36.18 -2.91 -8.54
CA ASP A 215 -35.80 -1.81 -9.46
C ASP A 215 -34.40 -2.00 -10.05
N ILE A 216 -33.64 -3.00 -9.57
CA ILE A 216 -32.32 -3.33 -10.14
C ILE A 216 -32.51 -3.78 -11.58
N PRO A 217 -31.90 -3.12 -12.58
CA PRO A 217 -32.03 -3.54 -13.98
C PRO A 217 -31.45 -4.95 -14.20
N LYS A 218 -32.02 -5.70 -15.13
CA LYS A 218 -31.68 -7.10 -15.39
C LYS A 218 -31.53 -7.37 -16.87
N TRP A 219 -30.55 -8.20 -17.24
CA TRP A 219 -30.61 -8.91 -18.53
C TRP A 219 -31.53 -10.10 -18.39
N ASP A 220 -32.58 -10.12 -19.20
CA ASP A 220 -33.54 -11.24 -19.26
C ASP A 220 -33.26 -12.08 -20.49
N PHE A 221 -32.87 -13.34 -20.28
CA PHE A 221 -32.58 -14.30 -21.33
C PHE A 221 -33.79 -15.29 -21.52
N GLY A 222 -34.93 -15.01 -20.89
CA GLY A 222 -36.16 -15.82 -20.97
C GLY A 222 -36.16 -17.00 -20.00
N PHE A 223 -35.04 -17.65 -19.77
CA PHE A 223 -34.94 -18.82 -18.86
C PHE A 223 -34.10 -18.51 -17.60
N PHE A 224 -33.37 -17.41 -17.58
CA PHE A 224 -32.71 -16.87 -16.39
C PHE A 224 -32.49 -15.37 -16.56
N THR A 225 -32.28 -14.70 -15.45
CA THR A 225 -31.96 -13.26 -15.41
C THR A 225 -30.65 -13.00 -14.68
N ILE A 226 -29.94 -11.96 -15.09
CA ILE A 226 -28.71 -11.49 -14.44
C ILE A 226 -28.90 -10.03 -14.06
N ASN A 227 -28.64 -9.67 -12.83
CA ASN A 227 -28.67 -8.28 -12.37
C ASN A 227 -27.57 -7.45 -13.08
N MET A 228 -27.95 -6.31 -13.63
CA MET A 228 -27.03 -5.37 -14.27
C MET A 228 -26.38 -4.49 -13.21
N ILE A 229 -25.50 -5.07 -12.39
CA ILE A 229 -24.78 -4.37 -11.32
C ILE A 229 -23.35 -4.12 -11.74
N GLY A 230 -22.89 -2.89 -11.57
CA GLY A 230 -21.51 -2.48 -11.76
C GLY A 230 -20.64 -2.79 -10.55
N TYR A 231 -19.34 -2.82 -10.77
CA TYR A 231 -18.34 -3.14 -9.74
C TYR A 231 -17.39 -1.96 -9.48
N GLN A 232 -17.92 -0.72 -9.54
CA GLN A 232 -17.15 0.49 -9.23
C GLN A 232 -16.51 0.37 -7.83
N ALA A 233 -15.22 0.70 -7.72
CA ALA A 233 -14.39 0.56 -6.52
C ALA A 233 -14.19 -0.87 -5.99
N GLN A 234 -14.85 -1.88 -6.56
CA GLN A 234 -14.80 -3.26 -6.08
C GLN A 234 -13.50 -3.97 -6.49
N VAL A 235 -12.65 -4.26 -5.51
CA VAL A 235 -11.32 -4.87 -5.72
C VAL A 235 -11.39 -6.36 -6.03
N ILE A 236 -12.11 -7.12 -5.19
CA ILE A 236 -12.13 -8.58 -5.26
C ILE A 236 -12.82 -9.09 -6.53
N PRO A 237 -14.01 -8.58 -6.92
CA PRO A 237 -14.61 -8.93 -8.20
C PRO A 237 -13.69 -8.67 -9.39
N ALA A 238 -13.02 -7.50 -9.41
CA ALA A 238 -12.09 -7.13 -10.48
C ALA A 238 -10.89 -8.09 -10.57
N MET A 239 -10.32 -8.48 -9.42
CA MET A 239 -9.21 -9.43 -9.37
C MET A 239 -9.63 -10.82 -9.87
N LEU A 240 -10.78 -11.34 -9.40
CA LEU A 240 -11.30 -12.65 -9.83
C LEU A 240 -11.57 -12.68 -11.33
N ALA A 241 -12.21 -11.63 -11.87
CA ALA A 241 -12.45 -11.48 -13.29
C ALA A 241 -11.15 -11.43 -14.10
N ALA A 242 -10.17 -10.65 -13.65
CA ALA A 242 -8.88 -10.51 -14.32
C ALA A 242 -8.06 -11.79 -14.32
N PHE A 243 -8.01 -12.53 -13.21
CA PHE A 243 -7.37 -13.85 -13.17
C PHE A 243 -8.04 -14.84 -14.11
N THR A 244 -9.38 -14.81 -14.19
CA THR A 244 -10.14 -15.65 -15.13
C THR A 244 -9.72 -15.35 -16.58
N LEU A 245 -9.65 -14.06 -16.96
CA LEU A 245 -9.17 -13.66 -18.28
C LEU A 245 -7.75 -14.19 -18.56
N VAL A 246 -6.86 -14.04 -17.61
CA VAL A 246 -5.47 -14.50 -17.73
C VAL A 246 -5.39 -16.01 -17.98
N TYR A 247 -6.11 -16.80 -17.19
CA TYR A 247 -6.08 -18.25 -17.33
C TYR A 247 -6.79 -18.73 -18.61
N LEU A 248 -7.90 -18.11 -19.00
CA LEU A 248 -8.57 -18.40 -20.28
C LEU A 248 -7.68 -18.03 -21.46
N GLU A 249 -7.03 -16.86 -21.44
CA GLU A 249 -6.12 -16.47 -22.51
C GLU A 249 -4.95 -17.46 -22.65
N LYS A 250 -4.32 -17.87 -21.54
CA LYS A 250 -3.26 -18.86 -21.54
C LYS A 250 -3.74 -20.23 -22.02
N PHE A 251 -4.94 -20.63 -21.64
CA PHE A 251 -5.56 -21.89 -22.08
C PHE A 251 -5.81 -21.87 -23.59
N PHE A 252 -6.47 -20.82 -24.12
CA PHE A 252 -6.75 -20.72 -25.55
C PHE A 252 -5.48 -20.57 -26.39
N ARG A 253 -4.46 -19.84 -25.92
CA ARG A 253 -3.15 -19.79 -26.58
C ARG A 253 -2.49 -21.16 -26.74
N LYS A 254 -2.73 -22.08 -25.80
CA LYS A 254 -2.15 -23.43 -25.82
C LYS A 254 -2.85 -24.36 -26.83
N ILE A 255 -4.16 -24.20 -27.03
CA ILE A 255 -4.97 -25.14 -27.85
C ILE A 255 -5.29 -24.59 -29.24
N CYS A 256 -5.26 -23.27 -29.43
CA CYS A 256 -5.65 -22.63 -30.67
C CYS A 256 -4.54 -22.75 -31.74
N PRO A 257 -4.86 -23.15 -32.97
CA PRO A 257 -3.89 -23.14 -34.08
C PRO A 257 -3.37 -21.72 -34.35
N PRO A 258 -2.05 -21.57 -34.69
CA PRO A 258 -1.43 -20.24 -34.90
C PRO A 258 -2.15 -19.35 -35.91
N VAL A 259 -2.70 -19.95 -36.98
CA VAL A 259 -3.36 -19.22 -38.09
C VAL A 259 -4.57 -18.40 -37.62
N ILE A 260 -5.34 -18.87 -36.64
CA ILE A 260 -6.55 -18.22 -36.15
C ILE A 260 -6.39 -17.66 -34.72
N SER A 261 -5.23 -17.89 -34.11
CA SER A 261 -4.96 -17.53 -32.70
C SER A 261 -5.15 -16.03 -32.44
N MET A 262 -4.79 -15.17 -33.39
CA MET A 262 -4.91 -13.72 -33.25
C MET A 262 -6.37 -13.23 -33.08
N ILE A 263 -7.34 -14.00 -33.58
CA ILE A 263 -8.76 -13.66 -33.48
C ILE A 263 -9.44 -14.46 -32.37
N VAL A 264 -9.25 -15.79 -32.37
CA VAL A 264 -9.98 -16.70 -31.48
C VAL A 264 -9.57 -16.53 -30.02
N VAL A 265 -8.28 -16.37 -29.74
CA VAL A 265 -7.80 -16.27 -28.36
C VAL A 265 -8.37 -15.04 -27.66
N PRO A 266 -8.22 -13.80 -28.16
CA PRO A 266 -8.76 -12.62 -27.48
C PRO A 266 -10.28 -12.66 -27.42
N PHE A 267 -10.97 -13.09 -28.49
CA PHE A 267 -12.43 -13.17 -28.52
C PHE A 267 -12.97 -14.14 -27.46
N CYS A 268 -12.53 -15.40 -27.47
CA CYS A 268 -13.02 -16.40 -26.54
C CYS A 268 -12.67 -16.07 -25.08
N SER A 269 -11.43 -15.63 -24.84
CA SER A 269 -11.00 -15.31 -23.48
C SER A 269 -11.77 -14.12 -22.90
N LEU A 270 -11.96 -13.05 -23.67
CA LEU A 270 -12.68 -11.87 -23.20
C LEU A 270 -14.19 -12.18 -22.99
N VAL A 271 -14.86 -12.74 -23.98
CA VAL A 271 -16.30 -13.02 -23.91
C VAL A 271 -16.63 -13.94 -22.74
N LEU A 272 -15.90 -15.06 -22.60
CA LEU A 272 -16.11 -15.97 -21.48
C LEU A 272 -15.79 -15.33 -20.13
N SER A 273 -14.73 -14.48 -20.07
CA SER A 273 -14.41 -13.78 -18.82
C SER A 273 -15.51 -12.81 -18.43
N VAL A 274 -16.09 -12.06 -19.35
CA VAL A 274 -17.21 -11.13 -19.08
C VAL A 274 -18.43 -11.91 -18.59
N ILE A 275 -18.77 -13.02 -19.27
CA ILE A 275 -19.90 -13.87 -18.84
C ILE A 275 -19.68 -14.36 -17.41
N VAL A 276 -18.53 -15.00 -17.14
CA VAL A 276 -18.22 -15.55 -15.82
C VAL A 276 -18.10 -14.44 -14.75
N ALA A 277 -17.57 -13.27 -15.12
CA ALA A 277 -17.49 -12.14 -14.21
C ALA A 277 -18.86 -11.63 -13.75
N HIS A 278 -19.80 -11.43 -14.66
CA HIS A 278 -21.10 -10.90 -14.28
C HIS A 278 -22.07 -11.95 -13.72
N THR A 279 -21.92 -13.24 -14.09
CA THR A 279 -22.83 -14.31 -13.63
C THR A 279 -22.39 -14.97 -12.32
N ILE A 280 -21.09 -15.15 -12.10
CA ILE A 280 -20.57 -16.01 -11.03
C ILE A 280 -19.59 -15.26 -10.14
N LEU A 281 -18.43 -14.85 -10.71
CA LEU A 281 -17.30 -14.37 -9.91
C LEU A 281 -17.48 -12.96 -9.37
N GLY A 282 -18.19 -12.10 -10.07
CA GLY A 282 -18.55 -10.78 -9.59
C GLY A 282 -19.40 -10.83 -8.33
N PRO A 283 -20.57 -11.52 -8.36
CA PRO A 283 -21.40 -11.73 -7.17
C PRO A 283 -20.66 -12.42 -6.01
N ILE A 284 -19.85 -13.45 -6.30
CA ILE A 284 -19.02 -14.13 -5.29
C ILE A 284 -17.99 -13.17 -4.71
N GLY A 285 -17.28 -12.46 -5.56
CA GLY A 285 -16.26 -11.49 -5.13
C GLY A 285 -16.85 -10.35 -4.31
N TRP A 286 -18.03 -9.86 -4.68
CA TRP A 286 -18.79 -8.88 -3.89
C TRP A 286 -19.12 -9.43 -2.51
N LYS A 287 -19.67 -10.65 -2.45
CA LYS A 287 -20.00 -11.29 -1.16
C LYS A 287 -18.78 -11.49 -0.27
N ILE A 288 -17.65 -11.93 -0.83
CA ILE A 288 -16.39 -12.06 -0.10
C ILE A 288 -15.92 -10.68 0.42
N GLY A 289 -15.95 -9.67 -0.45
CA GLY A 289 -15.58 -8.31 -0.10
C GLY A 289 -16.43 -7.76 1.04
N SER A 290 -17.75 -7.88 0.94
CA SER A 290 -18.67 -7.45 1.99
C SER A 290 -18.46 -8.19 3.32
N VAL A 291 -18.24 -9.51 3.30
CA VAL A 291 -17.94 -10.26 4.54
C VAL A 291 -16.67 -9.78 5.20
N ILE A 292 -15.60 -9.52 4.44
CA ILE A 292 -14.34 -8.98 4.99
C ILE A 292 -14.59 -7.58 5.57
N SER A 293 -15.30 -6.74 4.83
CA SER A 293 -15.66 -5.38 5.23
C SER A 293 -16.51 -5.39 6.50
N ASP A 294 -17.54 -6.24 6.56
CA ASP A 294 -18.42 -6.39 7.73
C ASP A 294 -17.64 -6.82 8.98
N VAL A 295 -16.73 -7.80 8.85
CA VAL A 295 -15.90 -8.28 9.98
C VAL A 295 -14.98 -7.18 10.49
N VAL A 296 -14.30 -6.46 9.57
CA VAL A 296 -13.43 -5.34 9.96
C VAL A 296 -14.26 -4.20 10.55
N TYR A 297 -15.38 -3.86 9.92
CA TYR A 297 -16.29 -2.82 10.42
C TYR A 297 -16.84 -3.15 11.81
N ALA A 298 -17.25 -4.39 12.05
CA ALA A 298 -17.69 -4.85 13.38
C ALA A 298 -16.57 -4.71 14.42
N GLY A 299 -15.32 -4.96 14.02
CA GLY A 299 -14.16 -4.75 14.89
C GLY A 299 -13.94 -3.28 15.26
N ILE A 300 -14.03 -2.37 14.28
CA ILE A 300 -13.76 -0.94 14.48
C ILE A 300 -14.99 -0.14 14.97
N SER A 301 -16.21 -0.66 14.87
CA SER A 301 -17.45 0.00 15.32
C SER A 301 -18.11 -0.67 16.53
N GLY A 302 -17.75 -1.92 16.84
CA GLY A 302 -18.34 -2.71 17.90
C GLY A 302 -17.94 -2.27 19.32
N SER A 303 -18.45 -2.98 20.33
CA SER A 303 -18.18 -2.69 21.75
C SER A 303 -16.70 -2.75 22.13
N PHE A 304 -15.90 -3.55 21.41
CA PHE A 304 -14.46 -3.71 21.64
C PHE A 304 -13.60 -2.86 20.70
N ARG A 305 -14.18 -1.89 20.01
CA ARG A 305 -13.52 -1.09 18.98
C ARG A 305 -12.20 -0.45 19.44
N VAL A 306 -12.15 0.05 20.67
CA VAL A 306 -10.95 0.68 21.22
C VAL A 306 -9.80 -0.32 21.36
N ILE A 307 -10.09 -1.55 21.79
CA ILE A 307 -9.11 -2.63 21.87
C ILE A 307 -8.65 -3.04 20.46
N PHE A 308 -9.58 -3.20 19.53
CA PHE A 308 -9.26 -3.49 18.14
C PHE A 308 -8.35 -2.41 17.56
N GLY A 309 -8.68 -1.13 17.72
CA GLY A 309 -7.86 -0.01 17.26
C GLY A 309 -6.47 0.00 17.88
N ALA A 310 -6.36 -0.24 19.19
CA ALA A 310 -5.07 -0.34 19.88
C ALA A 310 -4.22 -1.49 19.31
N ILE A 311 -4.80 -2.68 19.14
CA ILE A 311 -4.10 -3.85 18.57
C ILE A 311 -3.69 -3.56 17.12
N PHE A 312 -4.60 -3.04 16.30
CA PHE A 312 -4.30 -2.73 14.91
C PHE A 312 -3.17 -1.69 14.80
N GLY A 313 -3.25 -0.58 15.54
CA GLY A 313 -2.21 0.44 15.57
C GLY A 313 -0.85 -0.09 16.04
N PHE A 314 -0.85 -1.01 17.02
CA PHE A 314 0.37 -1.67 17.50
C PHE A 314 0.99 -2.59 16.44
N VAL A 315 0.17 -3.40 15.76
CA VAL A 315 0.63 -4.45 14.82
C VAL A 315 0.90 -3.91 13.43
N TYR A 316 0.40 -2.73 13.07
CA TYR A 316 0.52 -2.22 11.69
C TYR A 316 1.97 -2.02 11.24
N ALA A 317 2.86 -1.48 12.08
CA ALA A 317 4.27 -1.34 11.74
C ALA A 317 4.97 -2.70 11.48
N PRO A 318 4.78 -3.76 12.28
CA PRO A 318 5.15 -5.13 11.92
C PRO A 318 4.59 -5.61 10.58
N LEU A 319 3.34 -5.30 10.24
CA LEU A 319 2.75 -5.64 8.93
C LEU A 319 3.47 -4.92 7.78
N VAL A 320 3.92 -3.68 7.99
CA VAL A 320 4.73 -2.96 7.00
C VAL A 320 6.07 -3.65 6.76
N ILE A 321 6.75 -4.10 7.81
CA ILE A 321 8.03 -4.83 7.69
C ILE A 321 7.87 -6.08 6.83
N THR A 322 6.78 -6.82 7.03
CA THR A 322 6.51 -8.05 6.26
C THR A 322 5.99 -7.78 4.85
N GLY A 323 5.63 -6.54 4.52
CA GLY A 323 4.97 -6.16 3.26
C GLY A 323 3.47 -6.48 3.22
N LEU A 324 2.89 -6.97 4.33
CA LEU A 324 1.48 -7.37 4.42
C LEU A 324 0.52 -6.18 4.45
N HIS A 325 1.01 -4.99 4.79
CA HIS A 325 0.21 -3.75 4.90
C HIS A 325 -0.52 -3.36 3.59
N HIS A 326 -0.03 -3.79 2.43
CA HIS A 326 -0.71 -3.51 1.16
C HIS A 326 -2.12 -4.10 1.04
N MET A 327 -2.46 -5.09 1.89
CA MET A 327 -3.84 -5.61 1.94
C MET A 327 -4.83 -4.61 2.51
N SER A 328 -4.40 -3.77 3.46
CA SER A 328 -5.29 -2.81 4.09
C SER A 328 -5.93 -1.87 3.09
N ASN A 329 -5.23 -1.52 2.00
CA ASN A 329 -5.78 -0.68 0.94
C ASN A 329 -7.02 -1.31 0.28
N ALA A 330 -7.00 -2.63 0.06
CA ALA A 330 -8.16 -3.34 -0.50
C ALA A 330 -9.35 -3.34 0.48
N ILE A 331 -9.06 -3.50 1.77
CA ILE A 331 -10.08 -3.46 2.83
C ILE A 331 -10.64 -2.04 2.97
N ASP A 332 -9.77 -1.01 2.97
CA ASP A 332 -10.20 0.39 3.02
C ASP A 332 -11.13 0.74 1.86
N MET A 333 -10.78 0.33 0.63
CA MET A 333 -11.62 0.57 -0.56
C MET A 333 -12.98 -0.12 -0.43
N GLN A 334 -13.00 -1.33 0.11
CA GLN A 334 -14.25 -2.05 0.35
C GLN A 334 -15.10 -1.36 1.44
N LEU A 335 -14.49 -0.91 2.55
CA LEU A 335 -15.18 -0.16 3.59
C LEU A 335 -15.78 1.15 3.06
N ILE A 336 -15.04 1.86 2.20
CA ILE A 336 -15.53 3.09 1.57
C ILE A 336 -16.72 2.79 0.66
N ALA A 337 -16.65 1.70 -0.12
CA ALA A 337 -17.73 1.31 -1.01
C ALA A 337 -19.00 0.87 -0.27
N ASP A 338 -18.86 0.14 0.83
CA ASP A 338 -19.99 -0.42 1.59
C ASP A 338 -20.59 0.58 2.59
N PHE A 339 -19.76 1.41 3.23
CA PHE A 339 -20.17 2.29 4.35
C PHE A 339 -19.96 3.78 4.09
N GLY A 340 -19.51 4.17 2.91
CA GLY A 340 -19.26 5.58 2.55
C GLY A 340 -18.05 6.20 3.22
N GLY A 341 -17.19 5.41 3.84
CA GLY A 341 -15.96 5.86 4.50
C GLY A 341 -15.25 4.75 5.23
N THR A 342 -14.01 5.02 5.66
CA THR A 342 -13.19 4.06 6.41
C THR A 342 -12.63 4.64 7.70
N MET A 343 -12.67 3.88 8.79
CA MET A 343 -11.95 4.18 10.04
C MET A 343 -10.58 3.48 10.09
N LEU A 344 -10.27 2.60 9.12
CA LEU A 344 -9.00 1.87 9.07
C LEU A 344 -7.86 2.77 8.59
N TRP A 345 -8.08 3.51 7.50
CA TRP A 345 -7.10 4.43 6.93
C TRP A 345 -6.57 5.49 7.91
N PRO A 346 -7.39 6.17 8.74
CA PRO A 346 -6.89 7.08 9.75
C PRO A 346 -5.87 6.44 10.70
N MET A 347 -6.10 5.19 11.13
CA MET A 347 -5.15 4.46 12.00
C MET A 347 -3.83 4.17 11.28
N ILE A 348 -3.86 3.90 9.98
CA ILE A 348 -2.68 3.69 9.14
C ILE A 348 -1.83 4.98 9.07
N ALA A 349 -2.47 6.11 8.80
CA ALA A 349 -1.81 7.41 8.77
C ALA A 349 -1.16 7.76 10.12
N LEU A 350 -1.85 7.47 11.24
CA LEU A 350 -1.32 7.65 12.59
C LEU A 350 -0.11 6.75 12.88
N SER A 351 -0.10 5.52 12.38
CA SER A 351 1.06 4.64 12.50
C SER A 351 2.28 5.18 11.78
N ASN A 352 2.09 5.76 10.58
CA ASN A 352 3.17 6.43 9.85
C ASN A 352 3.72 7.60 10.66
N ILE A 353 2.85 8.47 11.20
CA ILE A 353 3.24 9.60 12.05
C ILE A 353 4.01 9.10 13.27
N ALA A 354 3.53 8.07 13.95
CA ALA A 354 4.15 7.54 15.16
C ALA A 354 5.56 6.98 14.92
N GLN A 355 5.78 6.27 13.81
CA GLN A 355 7.11 5.78 13.44
C GLN A 355 8.06 6.93 13.08
N GLY A 356 7.59 7.96 12.38
CA GLY A 356 8.35 9.19 12.10
C GLY A 356 8.71 9.94 13.39
N SER A 357 7.80 9.97 14.36
CA SER A 357 8.00 10.66 15.63
C SER A 357 8.98 9.93 16.56
N ALA A 358 9.07 8.60 16.45
CA ALA A 358 10.14 7.84 17.09
C ALA A 358 11.51 8.22 16.49
N VAL A 359 11.61 8.40 15.17
CA VAL A 359 12.83 8.91 14.51
C VAL A 359 13.13 10.35 14.93
N LEU A 360 12.10 11.20 15.09
CA LEU A 360 12.27 12.57 15.63
C LEU A 360 12.93 12.53 17.02
N GLY A 361 12.56 11.56 17.87
CA GLY A 361 13.24 11.31 19.15
C GLY A 361 14.72 10.95 18.97
N MET A 362 15.07 10.16 17.95
CA MET A 362 16.46 9.82 17.62
C MET A 362 17.22 11.01 17.07
N ILE A 363 16.61 11.89 16.27
CA ILE A 363 17.19 13.16 15.82
C ILE A 363 17.61 14.00 17.03
N TYR A 364 16.75 14.11 18.03
CA TYR A 364 17.05 14.86 19.25
C TYR A 364 18.19 14.22 20.07
N LEU A 365 18.18 12.90 20.25
CA LEU A 365 19.21 12.17 20.99
C LEU A 365 20.60 12.27 20.32
N GLN A 366 20.64 12.11 19.01
CA GLN A 366 21.87 12.07 18.20
C GLN A 366 22.21 13.41 17.55
N ARG A 367 21.69 14.54 18.08
CA ARG A 367 21.82 15.87 17.46
C ARG A 367 23.26 16.35 17.20
N LYS A 368 24.24 15.77 17.91
CA LYS A 368 25.69 16.10 17.75
C LYS A 368 26.37 15.18 16.74
N ASN A 369 25.72 14.15 16.24
CA ASN A 369 26.31 13.21 15.29
C ASN A 369 25.78 13.54 13.86
N ALA A 370 26.63 14.18 13.05
CA ALA A 370 26.29 14.60 11.70
C ALA A 370 25.92 13.41 10.79
N ASP A 371 26.66 12.30 10.86
CA ASP A 371 26.41 11.11 10.05
C ASP A 371 25.02 10.49 10.37
N ALA A 372 24.65 10.50 11.66
CA ALA A 372 23.32 10.03 12.07
C ALA A 372 22.22 10.96 11.54
N GLN A 373 22.43 12.28 11.51
CA GLN A 373 21.44 13.23 11.00
C GLN A 373 21.20 13.09 9.49
N GLU A 374 22.21 12.73 8.70
CA GLU A 374 22.06 12.45 7.26
C GLU A 374 21.08 11.33 6.96
N VAL A 375 20.85 10.40 7.90
CA VAL A 375 19.87 9.31 7.77
C VAL A 375 18.57 9.66 8.48
N ASN A 376 18.65 10.17 9.72
CA ASN A 376 17.49 10.37 10.58
C ASN A 376 16.54 11.44 10.02
N VAL A 377 17.07 12.60 9.57
CA VAL A 377 16.25 13.73 9.12
C VAL A 377 15.44 13.39 7.87
N PRO A 378 16.05 12.91 6.76
CA PRO A 378 15.28 12.51 5.58
C PRO A 378 14.29 11.37 5.87
N SER A 379 14.67 10.43 6.74
CA SER A 379 13.80 9.32 7.14
C SER A 379 12.55 9.79 7.90
N CYS A 380 12.72 10.75 8.81
CA CYS A 380 11.61 11.37 9.54
C CYS A 380 10.66 12.11 8.59
N ILE A 381 11.21 12.95 7.70
CA ILE A 381 10.44 13.70 6.71
C ILE A 381 9.66 12.74 5.80
N SER A 382 10.32 11.71 5.25
CA SER A 382 9.71 10.69 4.41
C SER A 382 8.54 10.00 5.12
N CYS A 383 8.71 9.67 6.39
CA CYS A 383 7.69 9.01 7.20
C CYS A 383 6.47 9.92 7.45
N TYR A 384 6.70 11.19 7.76
CA TYR A 384 5.64 12.18 7.90
C TYR A 384 4.90 12.47 6.58
N LEU A 385 5.51 12.19 5.44
CA LEU A 385 4.90 12.24 4.12
C LEU A 385 4.32 10.87 3.67
N GLY A 386 4.23 9.90 4.58
CA GLY A 386 3.54 8.64 4.35
C GLY A 386 4.42 7.47 3.85
N VAL A 387 5.74 7.66 3.73
CA VAL A 387 6.68 6.61 3.31
C VAL A 387 7.52 6.18 4.51
N THR A 388 7.15 5.06 5.12
CA THR A 388 7.67 4.63 6.43
C THR A 388 8.97 3.82 6.36
N GLU A 389 9.29 3.20 5.23
CA GLU A 389 10.40 2.27 5.09
C GLU A 389 11.76 2.86 5.47
N PRO A 390 12.12 4.12 5.06
CA PRO A 390 13.39 4.71 5.48
C PRO A 390 13.48 4.88 7.00
N ALA A 391 12.39 5.29 7.65
CA ALA A 391 12.33 5.46 9.10
C ALA A 391 12.45 4.12 9.84
N MET A 392 11.68 3.11 9.40
CA MET A 392 11.67 1.81 10.05
C MET A 392 12.98 1.07 9.88
N PHE A 393 13.45 0.92 8.65
CA PHE A 393 14.66 0.11 8.37
C PHE A 393 15.95 0.88 8.60
N GLY A 394 15.97 2.19 8.33
CA GLY A 394 17.16 3.02 8.50
C GLY A 394 17.46 3.38 9.95
N VAL A 395 16.44 3.47 10.80
CA VAL A 395 16.58 4.01 12.16
C VAL A 395 15.91 3.12 13.19
N ASN A 396 14.58 2.94 13.13
CA ASN A 396 13.81 2.37 14.23
C ASN A 396 14.17 0.90 14.53
N LEU A 397 14.33 0.07 13.50
CA LEU A 397 14.72 -1.34 13.66
C LEU A 397 16.18 -1.49 14.04
N LYS A 398 17.06 -0.59 13.58
CA LYS A 398 18.48 -0.62 13.95
C LYS A 398 18.70 -0.50 15.46
N PHE A 399 17.93 0.36 16.13
CA PHE A 399 18.02 0.57 17.56
C PHE A 399 16.96 -0.23 18.35
N HIS A 400 16.03 -0.89 17.70
CA HIS A 400 14.88 -1.68 18.22
C HIS A 400 13.89 -0.88 19.09
N PHE A 401 14.36 -0.15 20.12
CA PHE A 401 13.48 0.57 21.05
C PHE A 401 12.66 1.68 20.39
N PRO A 402 13.15 2.48 19.41
CA PRO A 402 12.32 3.48 18.73
C PRO A 402 11.17 2.84 17.97
N PHE A 403 11.39 1.66 17.38
CA PHE A 403 10.35 0.90 16.71
C PHE A 403 9.20 0.56 17.66
N ILE A 404 9.52 0.03 18.84
CA ILE A 404 8.52 -0.31 19.87
C ILE A 404 7.83 0.96 20.38
N CYS A 405 8.57 2.07 20.60
CA CYS A 405 7.99 3.34 21.01
C CYS A 405 6.99 3.87 19.97
N GLY A 406 7.31 3.74 18.67
CA GLY A 406 6.41 4.04 17.55
C GLY A 406 5.15 3.17 17.57
N MET A 407 5.30 1.86 17.79
CA MET A 407 4.15 0.93 17.92
C MET A 407 3.23 1.31 19.08
N ILE A 408 3.78 1.65 20.26
CA ILE A 408 3.00 2.06 21.43
C ILE A 408 2.25 3.36 21.15
N GLY A 409 2.93 4.37 20.58
CA GLY A 409 2.29 5.63 20.22
C GLY A 409 1.19 5.48 19.19
N SER A 410 1.42 4.63 18.19
CA SER A 410 0.42 4.24 17.18
C SER A 410 -0.79 3.55 17.82
N ALA A 411 -0.58 2.63 18.75
CA ALA A 411 -1.64 1.93 19.46
C ALA A 411 -2.55 2.90 20.23
N ILE A 412 -1.95 3.85 20.96
CA ILE A 412 -2.71 4.84 21.76
C ILE A 412 -3.48 5.78 20.81
N ALA A 413 -2.83 6.29 19.77
CA ALA A 413 -3.47 7.19 18.82
C ALA A 413 -4.61 6.49 18.07
N ALA A 414 -4.43 5.24 17.64
CA ALA A 414 -5.45 4.45 16.97
C ALA A 414 -6.64 4.11 17.90
N ALA A 415 -6.38 3.82 19.18
CA ALA A 415 -7.43 3.62 20.18
C ALA A 415 -8.33 4.85 20.32
N VAL A 416 -7.73 6.05 20.39
CA VAL A 416 -8.47 7.33 20.47
C VAL A 416 -9.20 7.59 19.15
N CYS A 417 -8.56 7.33 18.01
CA CYS A 417 -9.13 7.49 16.69
C CYS A 417 -10.43 6.70 16.52
N VAL A 418 -10.42 5.42 16.92
CA VAL A 418 -11.61 4.58 16.84
C VAL A 418 -12.64 4.96 17.92
N ALA A 419 -12.20 5.35 19.12
CA ALA A 419 -13.10 5.84 20.18
C ALA A 419 -13.92 7.06 19.72
N THR A 420 -13.29 7.95 18.92
CA THR A 420 -13.94 9.14 18.35
C THR A 420 -14.63 8.87 17.01
N SER A 421 -14.66 7.62 16.55
CA SER A 421 -15.24 7.23 15.23
C SER A 421 -14.68 8.01 14.06
N THR A 422 -13.41 8.41 14.12
CA THR A 422 -12.75 9.20 13.09
C THR A 422 -12.72 8.45 11.77
N THR A 423 -13.39 9.00 10.76
CA THR A 423 -13.63 8.37 9.46
C THR A 423 -12.98 9.17 8.34
N ALA A 424 -12.37 8.49 7.37
CA ALA A 424 -11.84 9.07 6.14
C ALA A 424 -12.80 8.81 4.97
N ASN A 425 -12.88 9.78 4.04
CA ASN A 425 -13.64 9.67 2.78
C ASN A 425 -12.89 8.85 1.72
N ALA A 426 -11.57 8.84 1.79
CA ALA A 426 -10.70 8.23 0.78
C ALA A 426 -9.40 7.75 1.39
N ILE A 427 -8.73 6.84 0.69
CA ILE A 427 -7.32 6.54 0.90
C ILE A 427 -6.52 7.69 0.30
N GLY A 428 -5.78 8.41 1.14
CA GLY A 428 -4.96 9.53 0.73
C GLY A 428 -3.46 9.25 0.86
N VAL A 429 -2.70 10.33 1.03
CA VAL A 429 -1.30 10.23 1.46
C VAL A 429 -1.28 9.92 2.94
N GLY A 430 -0.51 8.92 3.35
CA GLY A 430 -0.26 8.63 4.76
C GLY A 430 0.48 9.79 5.47
N GLY A 431 0.69 9.65 6.76
CA GLY A 431 1.38 10.66 7.54
C GLY A 431 0.56 11.94 7.77
N LEU A 432 1.23 13.07 7.88
CA LEU A 432 0.59 14.37 8.21
C LEU A 432 -0.44 14.82 7.16
N PRO A 433 -0.20 14.68 5.85
CA PRO A 433 -1.20 15.05 4.84
C PRO A 433 -2.49 14.22 4.90
N GLY A 434 -2.47 13.08 5.62
CA GLY A 434 -3.64 12.22 5.79
C GLY A 434 -4.88 12.91 6.35
N ILE A 435 -4.70 14.03 7.06
CA ILE A 435 -5.81 14.83 7.58
C ILE A 435 -6.75 15.33 6.48
N LEU A 436 -6.24 15.55 5.26
CA LEU A 436 -7.04 15.98 4.12
C LEU A 436 -8.05 14.92 3.65
N SER A 437 -7.79 13.65 3.94
CA SER A 437 -8.70 12.54 3.60
C SER A 437 -9.78 12.30 4.64
N ILE A 438 -9.71 12.97 5.81
CA ILE A 438 -10.65 12.80 6.91
C ILE A 438 -11.93 13.57 6.64
N GLN A 439 -13.08 12.98 6.98
CA GLN A 439 -14.36 13.68 6.92
C GLN A 439 -14.31 14.94 7.82
N PRO A 440 -14.83 16.09 7.36
CA PRO A 440 -14.71 17.37 8.08
C PRO A 440 -15.13 17.30 9.54
N ALA A 441 -16.20 16.57 9.86
CA ALA A 441 -16.70 16.40 11.21
C ALA A 441 -15.68 15.76 12.18
N TYR A 442 -14.71 15.02 11.65
CA TYR A 442 -13.69 14.29 12.42
C TYR A 442 -12.28 14.88 12.32
N MET A 443 -12.07 15.96 11.56
CA MET A 443 -10.73 16.55 11.38
C MET A 443 -10.10 16.97 12.70
N LEU A 444 -10.89 17.57 13.60
CA LEU A 444 -10.39 17.98 14.93
C LEU A 444 -10.01 16.77 15.79
N SER A 445 -10.82 15.72 15.78
CA SER A 445 -10.52 14.45 16.48
C SER A 445 -9.26 13.81 15.92
N PHE A 446 -9.10 13.82 14.60
CA PHE A 446 -7.90 13.29 13.96
C PHE A 446 -6.66 14.13 14.29
N ALA A 447 -6.78 15.47 14.31
CA ALA A 447 -5.68 16.35 14.72
C ALA A 447 -5.21 16.03 16.15
N LEU A 448 -6.14 15.76 17.09
CA LEU A 448 -5.80 15.30 18.43
C LEU A 448 -5.05 13.95 18.39
N CYS A 449 -5.52 12.99 17.59
CA CYS A 449 -4.84 11.72 17.42
C CYS A 449 -3.43 11.90 16.81
N MET A 450 -3.25 12.83 15.87
CA MET A 450 -1.93 13.17 15.32
C MET A 450 -0.99 13.71 16.39
N VAL A 451 -1.47 14.59 17.27
CA VAL A 451 -0.67 15.11 18.40
C VAL A 451 -0.24 13.94 19.30
N ILE A 452 -1.11 13.00 19.60
CA ILE A 452 -0.79 11.79 20.39
C ILE A 452 0.27 10.97 19.64
N ALA A 453 0.10 10.74 18.34
CA ALA A 453 1.04 9.98 17.51
C ALA A 453 2.41 10.68 17.35
N ILE A 454 2.49 12.00 17.59
CA ILE A 454 3.74 12.75 17.62
C ILE A 454 4.38 12.70 19.02
N VAL A 455 3.63 13.10 20.02
CA VAL A 455 4.18 13.35 21.37
C VAL A 455 4.57 12.04 22.06
N VAL A 456 3.72 11.04 22.03
CA VAL A 456 3.95 9.79 22.79
C VAL A 456 5.20 9.05 22.31
N PRO A 457 5.38 8.74 20.99
CA PRO A 457 6.58 8.07 20.52
C PRO A 457 7.86 8.90 20.74
N PHE A 458 7.77 10.21 20.53
CA PHE A 458 8.90 11.12 20.75
C PHE A 458 9.37 11.06 22.22
N VAL A 459 8.45 11.28 23.16
CA VAL A 459 8.79 11.28 24.61
C VAL A 459 9.31 9.92 25.05
N LEU A 460 8.66 8.83 24.64
CA LEU A 460 9.10 7.47 24.96
C LEU A 460 10.50 7.20 24.40
N THR A 461 10.75 7.55 23.13
CA THR A 461 12.05 7.34 22.49
C THR A 461 13.14 8.13 23.19
N VAL A 462 12.92 9.41 23.50
CA VAL A 462 13.89 10.24 24.22
C VAL A 462 14.15 9.69 25.63
N SER A 463 13.10 9.29 26.34
CA SER A 463 13.23 8.77 27.70
C SER A 463 14.01 7.45 27.76
N VAL A 464 13.67 6.51 26.86
CA VAL A 464 14.38 5.22 26.78
C VAL A 464 15.80 5.39 26.25
N GLY A 465 16.01 6.26 25.26
CA GLY A 465 17.34 6.52 24.68
C GLY A 465 18.31 7.12 25.67
N LYS A 466 17.85 8.09 26.52
CA LYS A 466 18.67 8.64 27.61
C LYS A 466 19.07 7.56 28.63
N LYS A 467 18.14 6.66 29.00
CA LYS A 467 18.44 5.53 29.90
C LYS A 467 19.45 4.54 29.29
N LYS A 468 19.51 4.45 27.97
CA LYS A 468 20.48 3.60 27.24
C LYS A 468 21.79 4.30 26.90
N GLY A 469 22.00 5.54 27.33
CA GLY A 469 23.22 6.29 27.08
C GLY A 469 23.44 6.72 25.63
N ILE A 470 22.37 6.89 24.84
CA ILE A 470 22.42 7.31 23.43
C ILE A 470 22.38 8.85 23.29
N ALA A 471 22.46 9.60 24.36
CA ALA A 471 22.39 11.07 24.37
C ALA A 471 23.78 11.71 24.40
#